data_0dfa9aaf6bb179018d1935362dcde47d
#
_entry.id   0dfa9aaf6bb179018d1935362dcde47d
#
_cell.length_a   1.000
_cell.length_b   1.000
_cell.length_c   1.000
_cell.angle_alpha   90.00
_cell.angle_beta   90.00
_cell.angle_gamma   90.00
#
_symmetry.space_group_name_H-M   'P 1'
#
loop_
_entity.id
_entity.type
_entity.pdbx_description
1 polymer ?
#
loop_
_entity_poly.entity_id
_entity_poly.type
_entity_poly.pdbx_seq_one_letter_code
_entity_poly.pdbx_strand_id
1 'polypeptide(L)'
;MKTIDMSGLQFFWLLLNVIFIDLLLAGDNAIVIGLAARKLPPATQKKAILYGTGGALLIRIAATIVVLWLLQVPWLLLIGGVMLVWIAYKLLVDQEDHTEVKAGTTLWGAIRTIVVADAAMGLDNVIAVAGAAQQHLLLVVLGLLISVPIVVWGSTLFIKLINKFPWIIYLGSAVLGYTASNMITEERKLEPYFTAHPALRILFIAAVMAGILLTGYLQNRRAISSREKAI
;
A
#
# COMPACT_ATOMS: atom_id res chain seq x y z
N MET A 1 -9.18 28.68 -10.13
CA MET A 1 -10.14 27.74 -9.52
C MET A 1 -11.48 28.00 -10.22
N LYS A 2 -11.84 27.18 -11.22
CA LYS A 2 -13.13 27.32 -11.93
C LYS A 2 -14.22 26.78 -11.03
N THR A 3 -15.06 27.64 -10.50
CA THR A 3 -16.39 27.28 -10.01
C THR A 3 -17.23 26.91 -11.23
N ILE A 4 -17.29 25.62 -11.55
CA ILE A 4 -18.20 25.13 -12.58
C ILE A 4 -19.53 24.90 -11.84
N ASP A 5 -20.60 25.50 -12.35
CA ASP A 5 -21.98 25.17 -11.97
C ASP A 5 -22.28 23.71 -12.41
N MET A 6 -21.80 22.76 -11.61
CA MET A 6 -22.14 21.36 -11.80
C MET A 6 -23.57 21.13 -11.32
N SER A 7 -24.38 20.47 -12.16
CA SER A 7 -25.66 19.99 -11.67
C SER A 7 -25.44 18.97 -10.53
N GLY A 8 -26.36 18.91 -9.56
CA GLY A 8 -26.25 17.97 -8.45
C GLY A 8 -26.06 16.51 -8.89
N LEU A 9 -26.64 16.15 -10.06
CA LEU A 9 -26.50 14.81 -10.64
C LEU A 9 -25.06 14.56 -11.17
N GLN A 10 -24.44 15.54 -11.80
CA GLN A 10 -23.03 15.44 -12.25
C GLN A 10 -22.08 15.32 -11.05
N PHE A 11 -22.28 16.10 -9.99
CA PHE A 11 -21.52 16.02 -8.77
C PHE A 11 -21.59 14.61 -8.16
N PHE A 12 -22.81 14.05 -8.07
CA PHE A 12 -23.03 12.72 -7.52
C PHE A 12 -22.30 11.62 -8.33
N TRP A 13 -22.40 11.65 -9.67
CA TRP A 13 -21.71 10.67 -10.50
C TRP A 13 -20.19 10.80 -10.44
N LEU A 14 -19.65 12.00 -10.39
CA LEU A 14 -18.21 12.23 -10.23
C LEU A 14 -17.73 11.74 -8.87
N LEU A 15 -18.49 12.02 -7.79
CA LEU A 15 -18.16 11.53 -6.46
C LEU A 15 -18.15 10.01 -6.40
N LEU A 16 -19.16 9.34 -6.98
CA LEU A 16 -19.19 7.88 -7.07
C LEU A 16 -17.98 7.34 -7.85
N ASN A 17 -17.62 7.97 -8.95
CA ASN A 17 -16.46 7.58 -9.73
C ASN A 17 -15.16 7.71 -8.95
N VAL A 18 -14.98 8.81 -8.22
CA VAL A 18 -13.83 9.03 -7.32
C VAL A 18 -13.76 7.95 -6.25
N ILE A 19 -14.87 7.66 -5.56
CA ILE A 19 -14.93 6.61 -4.54
C ILE A 19 -14.60 5.24 -5.15
N PHE A 20 -15.17 4.92 -6.30
CA PHE A 20 -14.95 3.64 -6.96
C PHE A 20 -13.48 3.45 -7.37
N ILE A 21 -12.87 4.48 -7.98
CA ILE A 21 -11.46 4.44 -8.39
C ILE A 21 -10.55 4.34 -7.15
N ASP A 22 -10.81 5.13 -6.10
CA ASP A 22 -10.00 5.06 -4.88
C ASP A 22 -10.13 3.68 -4.21
N LEU A 23 -11.31 3.09 -4.13
CA LEU A 23 -11.50 1.74 -3.59
C LEU A 23 -10.83 0.66 -4.45
N LEU A 24 -10.85 0.81 -5.76
CA LEU A 24 -10.16 -0.12 -6.68
C LEU A 24 -8.65 -0.09 -6.47
N LEU A 25 -8.09 1.11 -6.28
CA LEU A 25 -6.66 1.33 -6.04
C LEU A 25 -6.25 1.09 -4.58
N ALA A 26 -7.21 1.06 -3.64
CA ALA A 26 -6.93 0.87 -2.23
C ALA A 26 -6.90 -0.62 -1.81
N GLY A 27 -7.05 -1.55 -2.74
CA GLY A 27 -7.05 -2.98 -2.43
C GLY A 27 -5.75 -3.46 -1.79
N ASP A 28 -4.62 -3.06 -2.35
CA ASP A 28 -3.27 -3.33 -1.85
C ASP A 28 -2.97 -2.53 -0.56
N ASN A 29 -3.49 -1.31 -0.42
CA ASN A 29 -3.39 -0.52 0.82
C ASN A 29 -4.05 -1.27 1.99
N ALA A 30 -5.22 -1.88 1.80
CA ALA A 30 -5.89 -2.69 2.83
C ALA A 30 -5.04 -3.89 3.24
N ILE A 31 -4.32 -4.51 2.30
CA ILE A 31 -3.38 -5.60 2.55
C ILE A 31 -2.22 -5.11 3.43
N VAL A 32 -1.58 -4.00 3.08
CA VAL A 32 -0.47 -3.42 3.86
C VAL A 32 -0.92 -3.07 5.28
N ILE A 33 -2.06 -2.39 5.42
CA ILE A 33 -2.64 -2.02 6.71
C ILE A 33 -2.88 -3.28 7.55
N GLY A 34 -3.48 -4.31 6.96
CA GLY A 34 -3.73 -5.58 7.61
C GLY A 34 -2.46 -6.26 8.05
N LEU A 35 -1.47 -6.39 7.18
CA LEU A 35 -0.18 -7.02 7.47
C LEU A 35 0.61 -6.25 8.54
N ALA A 36 0.64 -4.92 8.50
CA ALA A 36 1.36 -4.09 9.46
C ALA A 36 0.75 -4.15 10.87
N ALA A 37 -0.58 -4.25 10.97
CA ALA A 37 -1.30 -4.24 12.25
C ALA A 37 -1.54 -5.65 12.84
N ARG A 38 -1.37 -6.72 12.09
CA ARG A 38 -1.83 -8.10 12.46
C ARG A 38 -1.27 -8.64 13.78
N LYS A 39 -0.02 -8.27 14.13
CA LYS A 39 0.65 -8.76 15.35
C LYS A 39 0.29 -7.97 16.60
N LEU A 40 -0.43 -6.88 16.48
CA LEU A 40 -0.82 -6.05 17.61
C LEU A 40 -2.02 -6.66 18.35
N PRO A 41 -2.11 -6.48 19.68
CA PRO A 41 -3.31 -6.81 20.44
C PRO A 41 -4.55 -6.09 19.86
N PRO A 42 -5.76 -6.68 19.92
CA PRO A 42 -6.94 -6.16 19.23
C PRO A 42 -7.25 -4.67 19.50
N ALA A 43 -7.06 -4.22 20.73
CA ALA A 43 -7.29 -2.82 21.11
C ALA A 43 -6.25 -1.88 20.48
N THR A 44 -4.98 -2.29 20.44
CA THR A 44 -3.87 -1.54 19.83
C THR A 44 -3.92 -1.61 18.31
N GLN A 45 -4.34 -2.76 17.76
CA GLN A 45 -4.55 -2.97 16.34
C GLN A 45 -5.54 -1.97 15.75
N LYS A 46 -6.71 -1.78 16.40
CA LYS A 46 -7.70 -0.78 15.98
C LYS A 46 -7.13 0.63 15.98
N LYS A 47 -6.33 0.98 16.99
CA LYS A 47 -5.67 2.29 17.07
C LYS A 47 -4.62 2.46 15.97
N ALA A 48 -3.82 1.43 15.70
CA ALA A 48 -2.81 1.46 14.63
C ALA A 48 -3.45 1.67 13.26
N ILE A 49 -4.55 0.95 12.98
CA ILE A 49 -5.29 1.09 11.73
C ILE A 49 -5.87 2.51 11.64
N LEU A 50 -6.57 2.97 12.67
CA LEU A 50 -7.23 4.28 12.65
C LEU A 50 -6.22 5.43 12.50
N TYR A 51 -5.15 5.44 13.29
CA TYR A 51 -4.15 6.51 13.24
C TYR A 51 -3.24 6.39 12.01
N GLY A 52 -2.92 5.17 11.58
CA GLY A 52 -2.15 4.93 10.36
C GLY A 52 -2.90 5.39 9.11
N THR A 53 -4.16 4.97 8.95
CA THR A 53 -5.00 5.40 7.82
C THR A 53 -5.36 6.88 7.88
N GLY A 54 -5.57 7.44 9.08
CA GLY A 54 -5.78 8.89 9.25
C GLY A 54 -4.55 9.70 8.83
N GLY A 55 -3.36 9.28 9.23
CA GLY A 55 -2.10 9.90 8.79
C GLY A 55 -1.87 9.76 7.29
N ALA A 56 -2.12 8.59 6.73
CA ALA A 56 -2.06 8.32 5.31
C ALA A 56 -3.02 9.22 4.51
N LEU A 57 -4.27 9.34 4.98
CA LEU A 57 -5.27 10.23 4.38
C LEU A 57 -4.80 11.69 4.34
N LEU A 58 -4.23 12.19 5.44
CA LEU A 58 -3.72 13.57 5.49
C LEU A 58 -2.58 13.80 4.49
N ILE A 59 -1.65 12.84 4.39
CA ILE A 59 -0.56 12.89 3.40
C ILE A 59 -1.14 12.84 1.98
N ARG A 60 -2.11 11.99 1.71
CA ARG A 60 -2.75 11.86 0.39
C ARG A 60 -3.49 13.14 -0.02
N ILE A 61 -4.22 13.78 0.90
CA ILE A 61 -4.84 15.09 0.64
C ILE A 61 -3.77 16.15 0.35
N ALA A 62 -2.70 16.21 1.15
CA ALA A 62 -1.59 17.14 0.92
C ALA A 62 -0.90 16.86 -0.43
N ALA A 63 -0.65 15.59 -0.75
CA ALA A 63 -0.08 15.18 -2.02
C ALA A 63 -0.98 15.55 -3.21
N THR A 64 -2.30 15.45 -3.07
CA THR A 64 -3.25 15.88 -4.13
C THR A 64 -3.13 17.36 -4.44
N ILE A 65 -2.88 18.19 -3.44
CA ILE A 65 -2.70 19.64 -3.63
C ILE A 65 -1.42 19.94 -4.43
N VAL A 66 -0.37 19.15 -4.19
CA VAL A 66 0.96 19.36 -4.80
C VAL A 66 1.30 18.34 -5.90
N VAL A 67 0.34 17.55 -6.33
CA VAL A 67 0.56 16.42 -7.26
C VAL A 67 1.31 16.83 -8.53
N LEU A 68 0.97 17.97 -9.11
CA LEU A 68 1.63 18.45 -10.34
C LEU A 68 3.12 18.74 -10.15
N TRP A 69 3.53 19.09 -8.93
CA TRP A 69 4.92 19.31 -8.54
C TRP A 69 5.62 18.00 -8.21
N LEU A 70 4.94 17.11 -7.51
CA LEU A 70 5.44 15.78 -7.16
C LEU A 70 5.79 14.96 -8.40
N LEU A 71 4.96 15.01 -9.45
CA LEU A 71 5.20 14.33 -10.72
C LEU A 71 6.46 14.79 -11.46
N GLN A 72 6.98 15.97 -11.12
CA GLN A 72 8.22 16.50 -11.73
C GLN A 72 9.47 16.01 -10.99
N VAL A 73 9.34 15.45 -9.79
CA VAL A 73 10.46 14.93 -9.00
C VAL A 73 10.97 13.64 -9.63
N PRO A 74 12.18 13.63 -10.20
CA PRO A 74 12.73 12.44 -10.82
C PRO A 74 13.03 11.38 -9.76
N TRP A 75 12.91 10.11 -10.15
CA TRP A 75 13.20 8.95 -9.30
C TRP A 75 12.22 8.72 -8.12
N LEU A 76 11.12 9.48 -8.05
CA LEU A 76 10.19 9.39 -6.94
C LEU A 76 9.50 8.03 -6.88
N LEU A 77 9.01 7.53 -8.03
CA LEU A 77 8.39 6.20 -8.13
C LEU A 77 9.41 5.08 -7.89
N LEU A 78 10.65 5.23 -8.34
CA LEU A 78 11.70 4.26 -8.06
C LEU A 78 11.97 4.15 -6.55
N ILE A 79 12.14 5.29 -5.86
CA ILE A 79 12.37 5.31 -4.41
C ILE A 79 11.20 4.68 -3.67
N GLY A 80 9.96 5.06 -4.01
CA GLY A 80 8.73 4.48 -3.44
C GLY A 80 8.65 2.97 -3.68
N GLY A 81 8.90 2.51 -4.91
CA GLY A 81 8.90 1.11 -5.27
C GLY A 81 9.94 0.29 -4.51
N VAL A 82 11.18 0.78 -4.39
CA VAL A 82 12.24 0.12 -3.60
C VAL A 82 11.85 0.04 -2.11
N MET A 83 11.29 1.11 -1.54
CA MET A 83 10.78 1.11 -0.16
C MET A 83 9.66 0.07 0.01
N LEU A 84 8.78 -0.05 -0.96
CA LEU A 84 7.67 -1.00 -0.92
C LEU A 84 8.17 -2.45 -1.04
N VAL A 85 9.18 -2.75 -1.86
CA VAL A 85 9.86 -4.05 -1.89
C VAL A 85 10.39 -4.41 -0.50
N TRP A 86 11.06 -3.47 0.16
CA TRP A 86 11.58 -3.68 1.52
C TRP A 86 10.44 -3.92 2.54
N ILE A 87 9.35 -3.16 2.46
CA ILE A 87 8.17 -3.34 3.33
C ILE A 87 7.54 -4.72 3.09
N ALA A 88 7.32 -5.12 1.82
CA ALA A 88 6.75 -6.41 1.46
C ALA A 88 7.59 -7.58 2.02
N TYR A 89 8.92 -7.51 1.87
CA TYR A 89 9.84 -8.48 2.44
C TYR A 89 9.76 -8.51 3.98
N LYS A 90 9.83 -7.34 4.62
CA LYS A 90 9.78 -7.23 6.07
C LYS A 90 8.48 -7.80 6.66
N LEU A 91 7.32 -7.47 6.05
CA LEU A 91 6.03 -7.98 6.48
C LEU A 91 5.90 -9.50 6.33
N LEU A 92 6.63 -10.09 5.36
CA LEU A 92 6.65 -11.54 5.16
C LEU A 92 7.55 -12.25 6.19
N VAL A 93 8.71 -11.69 6.49
CA VAL A 93 9.70 -12.31 7.40
C VAL A 93 9.32 -12.16 8.86
N ASP A 94 8.69 -11.06 9.25
CA ASP A 94 8.25 -10.82 10.64
C ASP A 94 7.16 -11.80 11.14
N GLN A 95 6.97 -12.97 10.49
CA GLN A 95 5.95 -13.95 10.89
C GLN A 95 6.26 -14.68 12.21
N GLU A 96 7.52 -14.83 12.60
CA GLU A 96 7.91 -15.86 13.56
C GLU A 96 8.45 -15.39 14.92
N ASP A 97 8.66 -14.10 15.15
CA ASP A 97 9.18 -13.63 16.45
C ASP A 97 8.07 -13.51 17.52
N HIS A 98 7.69 -14.66 18.09
CA HIS A 98 6.75 -14.73 19.22
C HIS A 98 7.39 -14.47 20.61
N THR A 99 8.69 -14.25 20.72
CA THR A 99 9.39 -14.30 22.02
C THR A 99 10.04 -13.01 22.51
N GLU A 100 10.12 -11.95 21.68
CA GLU A 100 10.57 -10.64 22.18
C GLU A 100 9.83 -9.50 21.48
N VAL A 101 9.45 -8.48 22.28
CA VAL A 101 8.80 -7.24 21.80
C VAL A 101 9.84 -6.44 21.01
N LYS A 102 10.03 -6.78 19.72
CA LYS A 102 10.86 -5.98 18.79
C LYS A 102 10.02 -4.91 18.10
N ALA A 103 10.67 -3.87 17.63
CA ALA A 103 10.09 -2.63 17.07
C ALA A 103 8.96 -2.80 16.03
N GLY A 104 8.77 -4.00 15.43
CA GLY A 104 7.67 -4.32 14.50
C GLY A 104 6.32 -4.64 15.17
N THR A 105 6.27 -4.81 16.50
CA THR A 105 5.06 -5.13 17.27
C THR A 105 4.53 -3.94 18.07
N THR A 106 5.06 -2.75 17.85
CA THR A 106 4.62 -1.53 18.53
C THR A 106 3.58 -0.78 17.71
N LEU A 107 2.70 -0.06 18.43
CA LEU A 107 1.71 0.83 17.82
C LEU A 107 2.37 1.79 16.81
N TRP A 108 3.46 2.44 17.20
CA TRP A 108 4.18 3.40 16.35
C TRP A 108 4.86 2.74 15.15
N GLY A 109 5.39 1.53 15.32
CA GLY A 109 5.96 0.75 14.22
C GLY A 109 4.92 0.43 13.14
N ALA A 110 3.72 -0.01 13.55
CA ALA A 110 2.62 -0.28 12.63
C ALA A 110 2.11 1.00 11.94
N ILE A 111 1.88 2.10 12.70
CA ILE A 111 1.47 3.39 12.15
C ILE A 111 2.49 3.87 11.11
N ARG A 112 3.78 3.87 11.45
CA ARG A 112 4.84 4.28 10.51
C ARG A 112 4.85 3.44 9.24
N THR A 113 4.71 2.12 9.36
CA THR A 113 4.67 1.23 8.18
C THR A 113 3.48 1.54 7.29
N ILE A 114 2.29 1.73 7.88
CA ILE A 114 1.08 2.09 7.13
C ILE A 114 1.27 3.42 6.39
N VAL A 115 1.70 4.46 7.10
CA VAL A 115 1.87 5.81 6.54
C VAL A 115 2.93 5.84 5.45
N VAL A 116 4.08 5.18 5.67
CA VAL A 116 5.18 5.16 4.70
C VAL A 116 4.81 4.35 3.46
N ALA A 117 4.13 3.21 3.64
CA ALA A 117 3.67 2.40 2.52
C ALA A 117 2.62 3.15 1.69
N ASP A 118 1.61 3.75 2.34
CA ASP A 118 0.59 4.53 1.63
C ASP A 118 1.20 5.76 0.92
N ALA A 119 2.17 6.44 1.55
CA ALA A 119 2.88 7.54 0.90
C ALA A 119 3.69 7.07 -0.33
N ALA A 120 4.30 5.89 -0.27
CA ALA A 120 5.04 5.31 -1.39
C ALA A 120 4.12 4.95 -2.56
N MET A 121 2.96 4.32 -2.28
CA MET A 121 1.97 3.86 -3.26
C MET A 121 1.02 4.98 -3.70
N GLY A 122 0.89 6.02 -2.87
CA GLY A 122 -0.15 7.04 -2.99
C GLY A 122 -0.01 7.97 -4.20
N LEU A 123 1.18 8.04 -4.84
CA LEU A 123 1.41 8.95 -5.98
C LEU A 123 0.51 8.62 -7.17
N ASP A 124 0.49 7.37 -7.59
CA ASP A 124 -0.34 6.93 -8.72
C ASP A 124 -1.83 7.04 -8.36
N ASN A 125 -2.17 6.69 -7.11
CA ASN A 125 -3.52 6.82 -6.59
C ASN A 125 -4.00 8.29 -6.59
N VAL A 126 -3.12 9.22 -6.18
CA VAL A 126 -3.43 10.66 -6.17
C VAL A 126 -3.69 11.18 -7.58
N ILE A 127 -2.90 10.75 -8.57
CA ILE A 127 -3.09 11.15 -9.98
C ILE A 127 -4.42 10.62 -10.52
N ALA A 128 -4.71 9.34 -10.30
CA ALA A 128 -5.93 8.70 -10.76
C ALA A 128 -7.18 9.32 -10.12
N VAL A 129 -7.14 9.54 -8.80
CA VAL A 129 -8.25 10.17 -8.04
C VAL A 129 -8.42 11.64 -8.44
N ALA A 130 -7.33 12.42 -8.61
CA ALA A 130 -7.41 13.80 -9.07
C ALA A 130 -7.96 13.90 -10.51
N GLY A 131 -7.58 12.97 -11.39
CA GLY A 131 -8.12 12.84 -12.74
C GLY A 131 -9.62 12.52 -12.74
N ALA A 132 -10.05 11.54 -11.94
CA ALA A 132 -11.45 11.16 -11.77
C ALA A 132 -12.31 12.28 -11.22
N ALA A 133 -11.76 13.07 -10.31
CA ALA A 133 -12.39 14.25 -9.74
C ALA A 133 -12.37 15.48 -10.67
N GLN A 134 -11.83 15.35 -11.88
CA GLN A 134 -11.64 16.46 -12.82
C GLN A 134 -10.96 17.69 -12.15
N GLN A 135 -9.97 17.41 -11.30
CA GLN A 135 -9.22 18.41 -10.51
C GLN A 135 -10.07 19.22 -9.49
N HIS A 136 -11.26 18.74 -9.16
CA HIS A 136 -12.07 19.34 -8.09
C HIS A 136 -11.64 18.80 -6.72
N LEU A 137 -10.86 19.57 -5.99
CA LEU A 137 -10.32 19.17 -4.68
C LEU A 137 -11.41 18.72 -3.69
N LEU A 138 -12.58 19.35 -3.71
CA LEU A 138 -13.71 18.97 -2.84
C LEU A 138 -14.16 17.53 -3.10
N LEU A 139 -14.26 17.11 -4.38
CA LEU A 139 -14.62 15.75 -4.75
C LEU A 139 -13.55 14.74 -4.31
N VAL A 140 -12.27 15.10 -4.43
CA VAL A 140 -11.17 14.26 -3.94
C VAL A 140 -11.28 14.06 -2.42
N VAL A 141 -11.40 15.16 -1.67
CA VAL A 141 -11.49 15.09 -0.20
C VAL A 141 -12.70 14.28 0.26
N LEU A 142 -13.88 14.52 -0.33
CA LEU A 142 -15.10 13.79 0.01
C LEU A 142 -14.98 12.30 -0.38
N GLY A 143 -14.45 12.01 -1.56
CA GLY A 143 -14.22 10.63 -2.02
C GLY A 143 -13.31 9.87 -1.06
N LEU A 144 -12.16 10.44 -0.72
CA LEU A 144 -11.21 9.85 0.22
C LEU A 144 -11.80 9.67 1.63
N LEU A 145 -12.58 10.64 2.13
CA LEU A 145 -13.24 10.52 3.43
C LEU A 145 -14.28 9.40 3.47
N ILE A 146 -14.93 9.10 2.35
CA ILE A 146 -15.92 8.01 2.26
C ILE A 146 -15.22 6.66 2.05
N SER A 147 -14.15 6.60 1.26
CA SER A 147 -13.45 5.34 0.99
C SER A 147 -12.64 4.84 2.19
N VAL A 148 -12.04 5.73 2.99
CA VAL A 148 -11.20 5.35 4.15
C VAL A 148 -11.91 4.41 5.14
N PRO A 149 -13.14 4.65 5.60
CA PRO A 149 -13.86 3.70 6.45
C PRO A 149 -13.99 2.30 5.83
N ILE A 150 -14.19 2.22 4.51
CA ILE A 150 -14.31 0.97 3.77
C ILE A 150 -12.97 0.23 3.74
N VAL A 151 -11.87 0.95 3.50
CA VAL A 151 -10.50 0.40 3.53
C VAL A 151 -10.14 -0.10 4.94
N VAL A 152 -10.48 0.68 5.98
CA VAL A 152 -10.29 0.28 7.39
C VAL A 152 -11.06 -1.00 7.71
N TRP A 153 -12.30 -1.10 7.27
CA TRP A 153 -13.09 -2.33 7.43
C TRP A 153 -12.49 -3.50 6.65
N GLY A 154 -12.09 -3.28 5.40
CA GLY A 154 -11.43 -4.27 4.55
C GLY A 154 -10.12 -4.79 5.15
N SER A 155 -9.28 -3.92 5.72
CA SER A 155 -8.04 -4.32 6.40
C SER A 155 -8.31 -5.19 7.62
N THR A 156 -9.36 -4.90 8.39
CA THR A 156 -9.78 -5.71 9.54
C THR A 156 -10.27 -7.10 9.10
N LEU A 157 -11.01 -7.17 7.98
CA LEU A 157 -11.42 -8.42 7.37
C LEU A 157 -10.20 -9.23 6.90
N PHE A 158 -9.22 -8.56 6.29
CA PHE A 158 -7.97 -9.17 5.83
C PHE A 158 -7.17 -9.77 7.00
N ILE A 159 -7.09 -9.08 8.15
CA ILE A 159 -6.46 -9.63 9.36
C ILE A 159 -7.15 -10.91 9.82
N LYS A 160 -8.48 -10.94 9.87
CA LYS A 160 -9.24 -12.16 10.23
C LYS A 160 -8.95 -13.31 9.26
N LEU A 161 -8.80 -12.98 7.97
CA LEU A 161 -8.52 -13.96 6.93
C LEU A 161 -7.09 -14.53 7.08
N ILE A 162 -6.09 -13.69 7.37
CA ILE A 162 -4.72 -14.13 7.65
C ILE A 162 -4.68 -15.04 8.88
N ASN A 163 -5.39 -14.70 9.96
CA ASN A 163 -5.41 -15.51 11.17
C ASN A 163 -6.03 -16.88 10.93
N LYS A 164 -6.97 -17.00 9.98
CA LYS A 164 -7.59 -18.27 9.58
C LYS A 164 -6.74 -19.04 8.55
N PHE A 165 -6.08 -18.32 7.66
CA PHE A 165 -5.30 -18.86 6.54
C PHE A 165 -3.93 -18.16 6.44
N PRO A 166 -2.92 -18.56 7.23
CA PRO A 166 -1.62 -17.87 7.29
C PRO A 166 -0.89 -17.74 5.94
N TRP A 167 -1.12 -18.67 5.01
CA TRP A 167 -0.51 -18.62 3.67
C TRP A 167 -0.89 -17.35 2.86
N ILE A 168 -2.00 -16.69 3.23
CA ILE A 168 -2.46 -15.44 2.60
C ILE A 168 -1.44 -14.32 2.75
N ILE A 169 -0.54 -14.39 3.73
CA ILE A 169 0.54 -13.42 3.89
C ILE A 169 1.48 -13.45 2.68
N TYR A 170 1.79 -14.63 2.15
CA TYR A 170 2.59 -14.77 0.93
C TYR A 170 1.89 -14.15 -0.27
N LEU A 171 0.57 -14.32 -0.38
CA LEU A 171 -0.23 -13.68 -1.42
C LEU A 171 -0.20 -12.15 -1.28
N GLY A 172 -0.40 -11.63 -0.06
CA GLY A 172 -0.31 -10.20 0.21
C GLY A 172 1.06 -9.62 -0.14
N SER A 173 2.14 -10.29 0.27
CA SER A 173 3.51 -9.86 -0.07
C SER A 173 3.80 -9.94 -1.58
N ALA A 174 3.20 -10.91 -2.30
CA ALA A 174 3.30 -10.99 -3.75
C ALA A 174 2.59 -9.80 -4.43
N VAL A 175 1.40 -9.42 -3.97
CA VAL A 175 0.67 -8.24 -4.46
C VAL A 175 1.50 -6.98 -4.24
N LEU A 176 2.07 -6.80 -3.04
CA LEU A 176 2.94 -5.66 -2.76
C LEU A 176 4.20 -5.64 -3.64
N GLY A 177 4.80 -6.81 -3.89
CA GLY A 177 5.94 -6.96 -4.81
C GLY A 177 5.57 -6.61 -6.24
N TYR A 178 4.37 -6.96 -6.69
CA TYR A 178 3.84 -6.58 -8.00
C TYR A 178 3.67 -5.07 -8.11
N THR A 179 3.00 -4.44 -7.14
CA THR A 179 2.80 -2.98 -7.10
C THR A 179 4.14 -2.23 -7.07
N ALA A 180 5.08 -2.66 -6.21
CA ALA A 180 6.42 -2.11 -6.15
C ALA A 180 7.16 -2.19 -7.49
N SER A 181 7.04 -3.33 -8.19
CA SER A 181 7.66 -3.54 -9.50
C SER A 181 7.07 -2.64 -10.57
N ASN A 182 5.74 -2.45 -10.56
CA ASN A 182 5.08 -1.52 -11.48
C ASN A 182 5.57 -0.08 -11.24
N MET A 183 5.62 0.39 -9.99
CA MET A 183 6.16 1.72 -9.67
C MET A 183 7.58 1.91 -10.21
N ILE A 184 8.46 0.91 -10.07
CA ILE A 184 9.83 0.98 -10.59
C ILE A 184 9.83 1.04 -12.11
N THR A 185 9.04 0.20 -12.79
CA THR A 185 9.01 0.14 -14.25
C THR A 185 8.29 1.33 -14.89
N GLU A 186 7.42 2.01 -14.17
CA GLU A 186 6.67 3.20 -14.57
C GLU A 186 7.37 4.52 -14.18
N GLU A 187 8.56 4.44 -13.52
CA GLU A 187 9.39 5.61 -13.29
C GLU A 187 9.74 6.29 -14.63
N ARG A 188 9.46 7.59 -14.71
CA ARG A 188 9.58 8.39 -15.93
C ARG A 188 10.90 8.18 -16.71
N LYS A 189 11.99 7.89 -16.01
CA LYS A 189 13.30 7.63 -16.61
C LYS A 189 13.48 6.20 -17.11
N LEU A 190 12.75 5.24 -16.56
CA LEU A 190 12.83 3.82 -16.87
C LEU A 190 11.71 3.36 -17.79
N GLU A 191 10.54 3.99 -17.73
CA GLU A 191 9.34 3.67 -18.51
C GLU A 191 9.63 3.49 -20.02
N PRO A 192 10.37 4.38 -20.73
CA PRO A 192 10.63 4.19 -22.16
C PRO A 192 11.38 2.90 -22.45
N TYR A 193 12.29 2.49 -21.55
CA TYR A 193 13.06 1.25 -21.72
C TYR A 193 12.18 0.01 -21.53
N PHE A 194 11.35 0.00 -20.49
CA PHE A 194 10.45 -1.13 -20.23
C PHE A 194 9.29 -1.22 -21.23
N THR A 195 8.83 -0.07 -21.75
CA THR A 195 7.82 -0.03 -22.83
C THR A 195 8.37 -0.57 -24.14
N ALA A 196 9.63 -0.27 -24.46
CA ALA A 196 10.30 -0.82 -25.64
C ALA A 196 10.57 -2.34 -25.52
N HIS A 197 10.64 -2.86 -24.28
CA HIS A 197 10.97 -4.25 -24.00
C HIS A 197 9.96 -4.92 -23.05
N PRO A 198 8.72 -5.22 -23.50
CA PRO A 198 7.66 -5.76 -22.63
C PRO A 198 8.04 -7.08 -21.94
N ALA A 199 8.80 -7.94 -22.61
CA ALA A 199 9.27 -9.21 -22.04
C ALA A 199 10.20 -8.96 -20.84
N LEU A 200 11.05 -7.93 -20.90
CA LEU A 200 11.93 -7.56 -19.81
C LEU A 200 11.14 -7.00 -18.61
N ARG A 201 10.06 -6.22 -18.85
CA ARG A 201 9.15 -5.76 -17.80
C ARG A 201 8.54 -6.93 -17.05
N ILE A 202 8.00 -7.93 -17.79
CA ILE A 202 7.40 -9.13 -17.18
C ILE A 202 8.45 -9.91 -16.39
N LEU A 203 9.64 -10.09 -16.94
CA LEU A 203 10.74 -10.81 -16.28
C LEU A 203 11.17 -10.08 -15.00
N PHE A 204 11.29 -8.76 -15.02
CA PHE A 204 11.62 -7.94 -13.85
C PHE A 204 10.59 -8.09 -12.74
N ILE A 205 9.29 -7.95 -13.06
CA ILE A 205 8.19 -8.13 -12.13
C ILE A 205 8.23 -9.52 -11.50
N ALA A 206 8.36 -10.56 -12.32
CA ALA A 206 8.46 -11.94 -11.86
C ALA A 206 9.67 -12.17 -10.96
N ALA A 207 10.83 -11.61 -11.30
CA ALA A 207 12.06 -11.71 -10.52
C ALA A 207 11.94 -11.05 -9.14
N VAL A 208 11.36 -9.84 -9.07
CA VAL A 208 11.15 -9.14 -7.79
C VAL A 208 10.17 -9.90 -6.90
N MET A 209 9.03 -10.35 -7.45
CA MET A 209 8.05 -11.14 -6.71
C MET A 209 8.65 -12.46 -6.21
N ALA A 210 9.33 -13.19 -7.08
CA ALA A 210 10.02 -14.44 -6.71
C ALA A 210 11.10 -14.18 -5.66
N GLY A 211 11.87 -13.11 -5.79
CA GLY A 211 12.91 -12.72 -4.83
C GLY A 211 12.34 -12.46 -3.43
N ILE A 212 11.24 -11.70 -3.31
CA ILE A 212 10.56 -11.46 -2.04
C ILE A 212 10.06 -12.78 -1.44
N LEU A 213 9.35 -13.58 -2.22
CA LEU A 213 8.74 -14.83 -1.74
C LEU A 213 9.78 -15.87 -1.35
N LEU A 214 10.82 -16.06 -2.16
CA LEU A 214 11.87 -17.05 -1.90
C LEU A 214 12.71 -16.65 -0.69
N THR A 215 13.14 -15.39 -0.61
CA THR A 215 13.94 -14.92 0.53
C THR A 215 13.14 -14.98 1.83
N GLY A 216 11.87 -14.58 1.80
CA GLY A 216 10.97 -14.70 2.94
C GLY A 216 10.75 -16.14 3.37
N TYR A 217 10.47 -17.05 2.41
CA TYR A 217 10.30 -18.48 2.67
C TYR A 217 11.55 -19.11 3.29
N LEU A 218 12.73 -18.85 2.70
CA LEU A 218 13.99 -19.39 3.18
C LEU A 218 14.32 -18.91 4.60
N GLN A 219 14.04 -17.66 4.90
CA GLN A 219 14.29 -17.09 6.23
C GLN A 219 13.34 -17.67 7.29
N ASN A 220 12.05 -17.77 6.96
CA ASN A 220 11.07 -18.41 7.83
C ASN A 220 11.44 -19.89 8.10
N ARG A 221 11.88 -20.61 7.09
CA ARG A 221 12.29 -22.02 7.24
C ARG A 221 13.56 -22.17 8.11
N ARG A 222 14.52 -21.24 8.00
CA ARG A 222 15.72 -21.24 8.84
C ARG A 222 15.38 -20.96 10.30
N ALA A 223 14.44 -20.05 10.57
CA ALA A 223 13.99 -19.74 11.90
C ALA A 223 13.34 -20.94 12.59
N ILE A 224 12.50 -21.72 11.87
CA ILE A 224 11.90 -22.96 12.38
C ILE A 224 12.99 -24.00 12.71
N SER A 225 13.91 -24.27 11.78
CA SER A 225 14.98 -25.26 11.98
C SER A 225 15.96 -24.91 13.12
N SER A 226 16.18 -23.62 13.37
CA SER A 226 17.01 -23.17 14.48
C SER A 226 16.33 -23.41 15.84
N ARG A 227 15.01 -23.35 15.91
CA ARG A 227 14.22 -23.64 17.12
C ARG A 227 14.18 -25.14 17.43
N GLU A 228 14.01 -25.99 16.42
CA GLU A 228 14.02 -27.45 16.60
C GLU A 228 15.38 -27.96 17.13
N LYS A 229 16.49 -27.27 16.85
CA LYS A 229 17.82 -27.62 17.34
C LYS A 229 18.14 -27.09 18.74
N ALA A 230 17.31 -26.19 19.28
CA ALA A 230 17.51 -25.57 20.59
C ALA A 230 16.65 -26.22 21.70
N ILE A 231 15.79 -27.20 21.34
CA ILE A 231 15.01 -28.07 22.22
C ILE A 231 15.68 -29.43 22.32
#